data_3d01a0e13ec31e82454cbc82e07996e9
#
_entry.id   3d01a0e13ec31e82454cbc82e07996e9
#
_cell.length_a   1.000
_cell.length_b   1.000
_cell.length_c   1.000
_cell.angle_alpha   90.00
_cell.angle_beta   90.00
_cell.angle_gamma   90.00
#
_symmetry.space_group_name_H-M   'P 1'
#
loop_
_entity.id
_entity.type
_entity.pdbx_description
1 polymer ?
#
loop_
_entity_poly.entity_id
_entity_poly.type
_entity_poly.pdbx_seq_one_letter_code
_entity_poly.pdbx_strand_id
1 'polypeptide(L)'
;MTVSRDHSDSDEWSRWLLNLRHGGDPTFDRAIRPELEAYADRVLDGAELKTDMTLADIGTGEGLVAFRAIDRVGPSLHVVLTDISATMLRHAEGLASERGVRQQCTFVECAADELTGIPDTSVDVVTTRAVLAYVANKAVALSEFYRILKPGGRISLAEPIMQDDAFAACALKRMVDERGTQSAGDPFLPLLHRWKAAQFPDTPEKIAASPIANFSERTLFESVRVSGFRQIHLELHIDLRPSTIPSWSIFLETSPHPWAPPLSTIMADLFSPEERQTFETTMRPLVESGQALTTGRTAYLNAVKPVT
;
A
#
# COMPACT_ATOMS: atom_id res chain seq x y z
N MET A 1 -23.95 -22.09 6.88
CA MET A 1 -22.77 -22.94 6.60
C MET A 1 -21.54 -22.08 6.85
N THR A 2 -20.88 -22.28 7.95
CA THR A 2 -19.61 -21.60 8.33
C THR A 2 -18.51 -22.26 7.50
N VAL A 3 -18.00 -21.54 6.51
CA VAL A 3 -16.79 -21.94 5.78
C VAL A 3 -15.62 -21.80 6.76
N SER A 4 -15.09 -22.93 7.21
CA SER A 4 -13.80 -22.99 7.94
C SER A 4 -12.73 -22.45 7.00
N ARG A 5 -12.20 -21.27 7.30
CA ARG A 5 -11.01 -20.71 6.62
C ARG A 5 -9.80 -21.52 7.10
N ASP A 6 -9.27 -22.33 6.21
CA ASP A 6 -8.03 -23.05 6.42
C ASP A 6 -6.88 -22.03 6.44
N HIS A 7 -6.26 -21.82 7.61
CA HIS A 7 -5.20 -20.82 7.82
C HIS A 7 -3.79 -21.32 7.39
N SER A 8 -3.71 -22.52 6.80
CA SER A 8 -2.42 -23.15 6.48
C SER A 8 -1.73 -22.60 5.21
N ASP A 9 -2.40 -21.75 4.41
CA ASP A 9 -1.93 -21.31 3.09
C ASP A 9 -1.84 -19.76 2.96
N SER A 10 -1.94 -18.99 4.06
CA SER A 10 -1.90 -17.53 4.03
C SER A 10 -0.47 -17.00 4.29
N ASP A 11 0.10 -16.33 3.29
CA ASP A 11 1.31 -15.53 3.45
C ASP A 11 1.02 -14.18 4.14
N GLU A 12 2.09 -13.38 4.42
CA GLU A 12 1.96 -12.10 5.13
C GLU A 12 1.09 -11.07 4.38
N TRP A 13 1.12 -11.07 3.02
CA TRP A 13 0.37 -10.14 2.18
C TRP A 13 -1.12 -10.45 2.19
N SER A 14 -1.47 -11.71 1.95
CA SER A 14 -2.87 -12.15 1.99
C SER A 14 -3.47 -11.98 3.39
N ARG A 15 -2.71 -12.27 4.45
CA ARG A 15 -3.14 -12.03 5.82
C ARG A 15 -3.41 -10.57 6.09
N TRP A 16 -2.52 -9.67 5.66
CA TRP A 16 -2.71 -8.24 5.86
C TRP A 16 -3.86 -7.68 5.02
N LEU A 17 -3.88 -7.96 3.72
CA LEU A 17 -4.89 -7.42 2.80
C LEU A 17 -6.31 -7.87 3.15
N LEU A 18 -6.48 -9.14 3.55
CA LEU A 18 -7.80 -9.73 3.78
C LEU A 18 -8.28 -9.61 5.24
N ASN A 19 -7.37 -9.40 6.21
CA ASN A 19 -7.75 -9.48 7.62
C ASN A 19 -7.31 -8.29 8.49
N LEU A 20 -6.16 -7.64 8.21
CA LEU A 20 -5.59 -6.64 9.10
C LEU A 20 -5.67 -5.20 8.58
N ARG A 21 -5.69 -5.03 7.27
CA ARG A 21 -5.67 -3.69 6.66
C ARG A 21 -6.85 -2.82 7.12
N HIS A 22 -8.02 -3.43 7.24
CA HIS A 22 -9.25 -2.77 7.69
C HIS A 22 -9.85 -3.46 8.92
N GLY A 23 -9.02 -4.06 9.77
CA GLY A 23 -9.43 -4.76 10.98
C GLY A 23 -10.33 -5.98 10.73
N GLY A 24 -10.34 -6.53 9.50
CA GLY A 24 -11.15 -7.68 9.11
C GLY A 24 -12.67 -7.44 9.14
N ASP A 25 -13.12 -6.19 9.17
CA ASP A 25 -14.56 -5.86 9.22
C ASP A 25 -15.13 -5.66 7.81
N PRO A 26 -16.06 -6.52 7.35
CA PRO A 26 -16.63 -6.45 6.00
C PRO A 26 -17.48 -5.19 5.76
N THR A 27 -17.98 -4.55 6.80
CA THR A 27 -18.77 -3.32 6.68
C THR A 27 -17.85 -2.14 6.44
N PHE A 28 -16.72 -2.10 7.17
CA PHE A 28 -15.70 -1.10 6.94
C PHE A 28 -15.04 -1.26 5.56
N ASP A 29 -14.75 -2.51 5.13
CA ASP A 29 -14.25 -2.79 3.77
C ASP A 29 -15.18 -2.21 2.69
N ARG A 30 -16.48 -2.40 2.82
CA ARG A 30 -17.46 -1.82 1.89
C ARG A 30 -17.50 -0.30 1.96
N ALA A 31 -17.39 0.28 3.15
CA ALA A 31 -17.45 1.73 3.32
C ALA A 31 -16.24 2.45 2.72
N ILE A 32 -15.04 1.86 2.77
CA ILE A 32 -13.81 2.45 2.22
C ILE A 32 -13.62 2.13 0.73
N ARG A 33 -14.39 1.20 0.17
CA ARG A 33 -14.26 0.77 -1.24
C ARG A 33 -14.27 1.91 -2.25
N PRO A 34 -15.18 2.90 -2.18
CA PRO A 34 -15.19 4.03 -3.11
C PRO A 34 -13.89 4.84 -3.11
N GLU A 35 -13.24 4.95 -1.95
CA GLU A 35 -11.95 5.62 -1.84
C GLU A 35 -10.84 4.81 -2.53
N LEU A 36 -10.79 3.51 -2.30
CA LEU A 36 -9.81 2.62 -2.96
C LEU A 36 -10.00 2.64 -4.48
N GLU A 37 -11.24 2.69 -4.94
CA GLU A 37 -11.59 2.81 -6.35
C GLU A 37 -11.15 4.14 -6.96
N ALA A 38 -11.27 5.24 -6.23
CA ALA A 38 -10.78 6.55 -6.68
C ALA A 38 -9.25 6.56 -6.88
N TYR A 39 -8.47 5.86 -6.01
CA TYR A 39 -7.03 5.68 -6.23
C TYR A 39 -6.75 4.88 -7.52
N ALA A 40 -7.50 3.78 -7.74
CA ALA A 40 -7.34 2.97 -8.94
C ALA A 40 -7.73 3.75 -10.22
N ASP A 41 -8.80 4.54 -10.15
CA ASP A 41 -9.24 5.39 -11.26
C ASP A 41 -8.16 6.38 -11.67
N ARG A 42 -7.50 7.02 -10.69
CA ARG A 42 -6.42 7.97 -10.98
C ARG A 42 -5.19 7.30 -11.60
N VAL A 43 -4.85 6.07 -11.18
CA VAL A 43 -3.83 5.26 -11.86
C VAL A 43 -4.22 5.03 -13.32
N LEU A 44 -5.47 4.67 -13.57
CA LEU A 44 -5.97 4.40 -14.91
C LEU A 44 -6.07 5.65 -15.79
N ASP A 45 -6.30 6.82 -15.20
CA ASP A 45 -6.26 8.10 -15.93
C ASP A 45 -4.85 8.40 -16.46
N GLY A 46 -3.80 8.14 -15.66
CA GLY A 46 -2.40 8.25 -16.08
C GLY A 46 -1.94 7.15 -17.05
N ALA A 47 -2.63 6.02 -17.07
CA ALA A 47 -2.32 4.88 -17.93
C ALA A 47 -2.67 5.08 -19.41
N GLU A 48 -3.63 5.97 -19.74
CA GLU A 48 -4.10 6.25 -21.10
C GLU A 48 -4.42 5.00 -21.93
N LEU A 49 -5.10 4.03 -21.30
CA LEU A 49 -5.45 2.75 -21.91
C LEU A 49 -6.32 2.92 -23.16
N LYS A 50 -6.09 2.06 -24.14
CA LYS A 50 -6.87 1.98 -25.40
C LYS A 50 -7.25 0.52 -25.69
N THR A 51 -8.15 0.35 -26.62
CA THR A 51 -8.51 -0.96 -27.17
C THR A 51 -7.27 -1.70 -27.68
N ASP A 52 -7.30 -3.03 -27.57
CA ASP A 52 -6.26 -3.95 -28.06
C ASP A 52 -4.88 -3.80 -27.38
N MET A 53 -4.81 -3.06 -26.26
CA MET A 53 -3.60 -2.97 -25.44
C MET A 53 -3.47 -4.17 -24.50
N THR A 54 -2.22 -4.39 -24.05
CA THR A 54 -1.88 -5.28 -22.94
C THR A 54 -1.42 -4.45 -21.76
N LEU A 55 -2.11 -4.61 -20.63
CA LEU A 55 -1.78 -4.02 -19.33
C LEU A 55 -1.09 -5.06 -18.44
N ALA A 56 0.03 -4.72 -17.81
CA ALA A 56 0.57 -5.48 -16.68
C ALA A 56 0.26 -4.73 -15.37
N ASP A 57 -0.55 -5.32 -14.51
CA ASP A 57 -0.85 -4.81 -13.17
C ASP A 57 0.02 -5.54 -12.16
N ILE A 58 1.09 -4.88 -11.71
CA ILE A 58 2.12 -5.46 -10.86
C ILE A 58 1.73 -5.30 -9.39
N GLY A 59 1.79 -6.41 -8.62
CA GLY A 59 1.29 -6.46 -7.25
C GLY A 59 -0.21 -6.21 -7.21
N THR A 60 -0.94 -6.96 -8.03
CA THR A 60 -2.37 -6.72 -8.32
C THR A 60 -3.29 -6.87 -7.11
N GLY A 61 -2.86 -7.63 -6.07
CA GLY A 61 -3.67 -7.93 -4.90
C GLY A 61 -4.98 -8.61 -5.29
N GLU A 62 -6.10 -8.00 -4.96
CA GLU A 62 -7.45 -8.46 -5.34
C GLU A 62 -7.86 -8.10 -6.78
N GLY A 63 -6.96 -7.55 -7.60
CA GLY A 63 -7.26 -7.20 -8.99
C GLY A 63 -7.98 -5.86 -9.18
N LEU A 64 -7.96 -4.96 -8.20
CA LEU A 64 -8.75 -3.72 -8.24
C LEU A 64 -8.45 -2.87 -9.47
N VAL A 65 -7.17 -2.60 -9.77
CA VAL A 65 -6.78 -1.80 -10.94
C VAL A 65 -7.06 -2.57 -12.23
N ALA A 66 -6.69 -3.85 -12.27
CA ALA A 66 -6.90 -4.74 -13.42
C ALA A 66 -8.37 -4.82 -13.86
N PHE A 67 -9.29 -5.09 -12.94
CA PHE A 67 -10.70 -5.21 -13.27
C PHE A 67 -11.34 -3.89 -13.66
N ARG A 68 -10.99 -2.80 -13.01
CA ARG A 68 -11.45 -1.46 -13.41
C ARG A 68 -10.91 -1.05 -14.78
N ALA A 69 -9.69 -1.48 -15.15
CA ALA A 69 -9.16 -1.30 -16.50
C ALA A 69 -10.01 -2.02 -17.54
N ILE A 70 -10.39 -3.28 -17.27
CA ILE A 70 -11.28 -4.06 -18.13
C ILE A 70 -12.66 -3.39 -18.25
N ASP A 71 -13.24 -2.91 -17.14
CA ASP A 71 -14.51 -2.19 -17.14
C ASP A 71 -14.47 -0.91 -18.00
N ARG A 72 -13.33 -0.21 -18.04
CA ARG A 72 -13.14 1.03 -18.82
C ARG A 72 -12.92 0.78 -20.31
N VAL A 73 -12.14 -0.23 -20.67
CA VAL A 73 -11.68 -0.46 -22.05
C VAL A 73 -12.55 -1.50 -22.76
N GLY A 74 -13.06 -2.47 -22.03
CA GLY A 74 -13.89 -3.54 -22.57
C GLY A 74 -13.11 -4.80 -22.99
N PRO A 75 -13.72 -5.67 -23.82
CA PRO A 75 -13.27 -7.04 -24.03
C PRO A 75 -11.96 -7.19 -24.82
N SER A 76 -11.47 -6.14 -25.47
CA SER A 76 -10.22 -6.19 -26.23
C SER A 76 -8.96 -5.93 -25.38
N LEU A 77 -9.11 -5.48 -24.12
CA LEU A 77 -7.99 -5.33 -23.20
C LEU A 77 -7.54 -6.70 -22.69
N HIS A 78 -6.25 -6.97 -22.79
CA HIS A 78 -5.64 -8.10 -22.10
C HIS A 78 -4.89 -7.62 -20.86
N VAL A 79 -5.05 -8.31 -19.72
CA VAL A 79 -4.41 -7.92 -18.47
C VAL A 79 -3.56 -9.05 -17.93
N VAL A 80 -2.28 -8.75 -17.65
CA VAL A 80 -1.36 -9.62 -16.93
C VAL A 80 -1.37 -9.17 -15.47
N LEU A 81 -1.94 -9.98 -14.58
CA LEU A 81 -2.00 -9.73 -13.15
C LEU A 81 -0.82 -10.46 -12.49
N THR A 82 0.02 -9.71 -11.78
CA THR A 82 1.14 -10.32 -11.04
C THR A 82 1.03 -10.03 -9.56
N ASP A 83 1.49 -10.97 -8.75
CA ASP A 83 1.64 -10.79 -7.31
C ASP A 83 2.70 -11.77 -6.79
N ILE A 84 3.36 -11.42 -5.69
CA ILE A 84 4.27 -12.34 -4.98
C ILE A 84 3.48 -13.35 -4.14
N SER A 85 2.22 -13.05 -3.83
CA SER A 85 1.30 -13.89 -3.08
C SER A 85 0.49 -14.79 -4.01
N ALA A 86 0.82 -16.07 -4.05
CA ALA A 86 0.01 -17.08 -4.75
C ALA A 86 -1.44 -17.09 -4.25
N THR A 87 -1.67 -16.81 -2.97
CA THR A 87 -3.01 -16.73 -2.37
C THR A 87 -3.81 -15.57 -2.92
N MET A 88 -3.19 -14.39 -3.07
CA MET A 88 -3.85 -13.23 -3.68
C MET A 88 -4.14 -13.46 -5.16
N LEU A 89 -3.23 -14.10 -5.91
CA LEU A 89 -3.48 -14.46 -7.31
C LEU A 89 -4.66 -15.43 -7.47
N ARG A 90 -4.74 -16.46 -6.63
CA ARG A 90 -5.91 -17.38 -6.63
C ARG A 90 -7.21 -16.64 -6.31
N HIS A 91 -7.16 -15.70 -5.36
CA HIS A 91 -8.31 -14.86 -5.02
C HIS A 91 -8.74 -13.98 -6.21
N ALA A 92 -7.78 -13.30 -6.84
CA ALA A 92 -8.05 -12.47 -8.03
C ALA A 92 -8.57 -13.31 -9.21
N GLU A 93 -8.06 -14.54 -9.42
CA GLU A 93 -8.53 -15.46 -10.45
C GLU A 93 -9.99 -15.89 -10.22
N GLY A 94 -10.35 -16.15 -8.95
CA GLY A 94 -11.73 -16.40 -8.55
C GLY A 94 -12.65 -15.22 -8.90
N LEU A 95 -12.25 -13.99 -8.53
CA LEU A 95 -13.00 -12.78 -8.87
C LEU A 95 -13.11 -12.55 -10.39
N ALA A 96 -12.05 -12.83 -11.16
CA ALA A 96 -12.09 -12.74 -12.63
C ALA A 96 -13.11 -13.71 -13.24
N SER A 97 -13.20 -14.90 -12.67
CA SER A 97 -14.18 -15.93 -13.09
C SER A 97 -15.61 -15.51 -12.75
N GLU A 98 -15.87 -15.03 -11.54
CA GLU A 98 -17.17 -14.51 -11.09
C GLU A 98 -17.64 -13.33 -11.95
N ARG A 99 -16.72 -12.45 -12.36
CA ARG A 99 -16.99 -11.31 -13.24
C ARG A 99 -17.13 -11.69 -14.73
N GLY A 100 -16.83 -12.94 -15.10
CA GLY A 100 -16.86 -13.39 -16.49
C GLY A 100 -15.74 -12.84 -17.39
N VAL A 101 -14.64 -12.34 -16.80
CA VAL A 101 -13.50 -11.72 -17.51
C VAL A 101 -12.20 -12.55 -17.47
N ARG A 102 -12.29 -13.79 -16.97
CA ARG A 102 -11.13 -14.70 -16.83
C ARG A 102 -10.32 -14.85 -18.14
N GLN A 103 -10.98 -14.83 -19.29
CA GLN A 103 -10.34 -15.01 -20.59
C GLN A 103 -9.47 -13.82 -21.01
N GLN A 104 -9.66 -12.64 -20.40
CA GLN A 104 -8.85 -11.44 -20.63
C GLN A 104 -7.63 -11.38 -19.70
N CYS A 105 -7.50 -12.32 -18.75
CA CYS A 105 -6.55 -12.29 -17.66
C CYS A 105 -5.50 -13.39 -17.78
N THR A 106 -4.24 -13.04 -17.61
CA THR A 106 -3.12 -13.95 -17.35
C THR A 106 -2.61 -13.70 -15.93
N PHE A 107 -2.38 -14.75 -15.14
CA PHE A 107 -1.92 -14.67 -13.76
C PHE A 107 -0.49 -15.19 -13.67
N VAL A 108 0.42 -14.40 -13.10
CA VAL A 108 1.85 -14.72 -13.01
C VAL A 108 2.33 -14.47 -11.58
N GLU A 109 2.74 -15.52 -10.88
CA GLU A 109 3.36 -15.41 -9.56
C GLU A 109 4.82 -14.96 -9.72
N CYS A 110 5.12 -13.72 -9.33
CA CYS A 110 6.47 -13.16 -9.38
C CYS A 110 6.59 -11.92 -8.48
N ALA A 111 7.83 -11.61 -8.08
CA ALA A 111 8.14 -10.34 -7.41
C ALA A 111 8.22 -9.19 -8.43
N ALA A 112 7.95 -7.96 -7.98
CA ALA A 112 7.99 -6.78 -8.84
C ALA A 112 9.39 -6.47 -9.40
N ASP A 113 10.44 -6.92 -8.71
CA ASP A 113 11.84 -6.80 -9.13
C ASP A 113 12.38 -8.05 -9.85
N GLU A 114 11.52 -9.04 -10.15
CA GLU A 114 11.86 -10.26 -10.89
C GLU A 114 10.66 -10.74 -11.74
N LEU A 115 10.33 -9.99 -12.79
CA LEU A 115 9.19 -10.29 -13.69
C LEU A 115 9.52 -11.35 -14.75
N THR A 116 10.07 -12.50 -14.32
CA THR A 116 10.58 -13.57 -15.21
C THR A 116 9.52 -14.21 -16.10
N GLY A 117 8.26 -14.20 -15.69
CA GLY A 117 7.14 -14.74 -16.48
C GLY A 117 6.61 -13.82 -17.57
N ILE A 118 7.15 -12.60 -17.69
CA ILE A 118 6.68 -11.61 -18.66
C ILE A 118 7.79 -11.31 -19.67
N PRO A 119 7.56 -11.54 -21.00
CA PRO A 119 8.56 -11.31 -22.02
C PRO A 119 8.95 -9.82 -22.16
N ASP A 120 10.14 -9.56 -22.67
CA ASP A 120 10.60 -8.22 -23.05
C ASP A 120 9.65 -7.59 -24.06
N THR A 121 9.42 -6.29 -23.95
CA THR A 121 8.66 -5.49 -24.93
C THR A 121 7.29 -6.09 -25.30
N SER A 122 6.60 -6.68 -24.31
CA SER A 122 5.34 -7.40 -24.52
C SER A 122 4.09 -6.62 -24.09
N VAL A 123 4.23 -5.63 -23.20
CA VAL A 123 3.10 -4.90 -22.64
C VAL A 123 3.11 -3.42 -23.07
N ASP A 124 1.92 -2.83 -23.19
CA ASP A 124 1.75 -1.42 -23.56
C ASP A 124 1.80 -0.51 -22.33
N VAL A 125 1.28 -1.00 -21.21
CA VAL A 125 1.17 -0.24 -19.95
C VAL A 125 1.56 -1.12 -18.77
N VAL A 126 2.24 -0.53 -17.79
CA VAL A 126 2.47 -1.11 -16.46
C VAL A 126 1.80 -0.23 -15.41
N THR A 127 1.03 -0.84 -14.52
CA THR A 127 0.44 -0.17 -13.35
C THR A 127 0.93 -0.78 -12.04
N THR A 128 1.04 0.08 -11.02
CA THR A 128 1.15 -0.35 -9.61
C THR A 128 0.26 0.50 -8.72
N ARG A 129 -0.23 -0.07 -7.64
CA ARG A 129 -0.91 0.64 -6.57
C ARG A 129 -0.43 0.11 -5.22
N ALA A 130 0.38 0.90 -4.53
CA ALA A 130 0.98 0.54 -3.25
C ALA A 130 1.83 -0.75 -3.33
N VAL A 131 2.83 -0.75 -4.21
CA VAL A 131 3.75 -1.87 -4.46
C VAL A 131 5.19 -1.46 -4.26
N LEU A 132 5.68 -0.44 -5.00
CA LEU A 132 7.08 -0.03 -4.93
C LEU A 132 7.51 0.39 -3.53
N ALA A 133 6.61 0.97 -2.74
CA ALA A 133 6.89 1.31 -1.34
C ALA A 133 7.45 0.11 -0.56
N TYR A 134 7.04 -1.10 -0.89
CA TYR A 134 7.43 -2.35 -0.20
C TYR A 134 8.62 -3.08 -0.84
N VAL A 135 8.98 -2.75 -2.08
CA VAL A 135 10.08 -3.39 -2.79
C VAL A 135 11.42 -2.91 -2.24
N ALA A 136 12.29 -3.81 -1.84
CA ALA A 136 13.60 -3.44 -1.30
C ALA A 136 14.48 -2.77 -2.37
N ASN A 137 14.53 -3.32 -3.58
CA ASN A 137 15.30 -2.79 -4.70
C ASN A 137 14.40 -2.17 -5.78
N LYS A 138 13.92 -0.96 -5.52
CA LYS A 138 13.01 -0.22 -6.41
C LYS A 138 13.61 0.06 -7.79
N ALA A 139 14.94 0.24 -7.87
CA ALA A 139 15.62 0.47 -9.15
C ALA A 139 15.56 -0.77 -10.04
N VAL A 140 15.70 -1.98 -9.47
CA VAL A 140 15.56 -3.23 -10.22
C VAL A 140 14.11 -3.40 -10.70
N ALA A 141 13.12 -3.15 -9.83
CA ALA A 141 11.72 -3.21 -10.24
C ALA A 141 11.41 -2.26 -11.41
N LEU A 142 11.87 -1.02 -11.34
CA LEU A 142 11.69 -0.06 -12.44
C LEU A 142 12.44 -0.48 -13.72
N SER A 143 13.58 -1.15 -13.61
CA SER A 143 14.28 -1.73 -14.75
C SER A 143 13.49 -2.89 -15.38
N GLU A 144 12.84 -3.72 -14.57
CA GLU A 144 11.93 -4.77 -15.03
C GLU A 144 10.69 -4.17 -15.73
N PHE A 145 10.09 -3.12 -15.15
CA PHE A 145 8.98 -2.41 -15.81
C PHE A 145 9.42 -1.86 -17.17
N TYR A 146 10.60 -1.27 -17.22
CA TYR A 146 11.17 -0.77 -18.49
C TYR A 146 11.41 -1.90 -19.48
N ARG A 147 11.93 -3.05 -19.04
CA ARG A 147 12.21 -4.22 -19.89
C ARG A 147 10.94 -4.74 -20.56
N ILE A 148 9.87 -4.99 -19.79
CA ILE A 148 8.63 -5.59 -20.30
C ILE A 148 7.80 -4.64 -21.18
N LEU A 149 7.95 -3.31 -21.01
CA LEU A 149 7.23 -2.32 -21.80
C LEU A 149 7.72 -2.28 -23.25
N LYS A 150 6.78 -2.20 -24.18
CA LYS A 150 7.04 -1.87 -25.57
C LYS A 150 7.66 -0.46 -25.70
N PRO A 151 8.45 -0.16 -26.74
CA PRO A 151 8.80 1.23 -27.06
C PRO A 151 7.55 2.10 -27.19
N GLY A 152 7.53 3.26 -26.56
CA GLY A 152 6.36 4.13 -26.46
C GLY A 152 5.35 3.73 -25.39
N GLY A 153 5.53 2.58 -24.73
CA GLY A 153 4.71 2.16 -23.58
C GLY A 153 4.94 3.02 -22.36
N ARG A 154 4.06 2.92 -21.37
CA ARG A 154 4.10 3.80 -20.20
C ARG A 154 3.91 3.08 -18.87
N ILE A 155 4.39 3.71 -17.82
CA ILE A 155 4.03 3.35 -16.43
C ILE A 155 3.00 4.34 -15.89
N SER A 156 2.11 3.85 -15.02
CA SER A 156 1.22 4.68 -14.20
C SER A 156 1.12 4.08 -12.80
N LEU A 157 1.62 4.81 -11.83
CA LEU A 157 1.89 4.33 -10.48
C LEU A 157 1.16 5.18 -9.45
N ALA A 158 0.67 4.56 -8.37
CA ALA A 158 0.21 5.24 -7.16
C ALA A 158 0.87 4.60 -5.93
N GLU A 159 1.76 5.33 -5.30
CA GLU A 159 2.57 4.80 -4.20
C GLU A 159 2.37 5.59 -2.90
N PRO A 160 2.12 4.92 -1.77
CA PRO A 160 2.05 5.59 -0.48
C PRO A 160 3.45 6.08 -0.07
N ILE A 161 3.51 7.30 0.46
CA ILE A 161 4.74 7.87 1.02
C ILE A 161 4.65 7.80 2.54
N MET A 162 5.32 6.81 3.14
CA MET A 162 5.30 6.53 4.58
C MET A 162 6.53 7.11 5.33
N GLN A 163 7.41 7.82 4.64
CA GLN A 163 8.60 8.44 5.24
C GLN A 163 8.23 9.44 6.33
N ASP A 164 7.14 10.20 6.14
CA ASP A 164 6.69 11.19 7.12
C ASP A 164 6.13 10.54 8.40
N ASP A 165 5.56 9.34 8.31
CA ASP A 165 5.13 8.58 9.50
C ASP A 165 6.34 8.16 10.34
N ALA A 166 7.45 7.79 9.69
CA ALA A 166 8.72 7.51 10.36
C ALA A 166 9.34 8.79 10.96
N PHE A 167 9.28 9.91 10.26
CA PHE A 167 9.72 11.21 10.83
C PHE A 167 8.87 11.62 12.02
N ALA A 168 7.58 11.35 12.02
CA ALA A 168 6.71 11.57 13.18
C ALA A 168 7.10 10.68 14.36
N ALA A 169 7.44 9.41 14.13
CA ALA A 169 7.95 8.51 15.16
C ALA A 169 9.29 9.00 15.75
N CYS A 170 10.22 9.50 14.89
CA CYS A 170 11.45 10.13 15.34
C CYS A 170 11.21 11.40 16.18
N ALA A 171 10.24 12.22 15.79
CA ALA A 171 9.89 13.43 16.53
C ALA A 171 9.32 13.08 17.92
N LEU A 172 8.44 12.08 18.00
CA LEU A 172 7.91 11.57 19.27
C LEU A 172 9.04 11.04 20.17
N LYS A 173 10.00 10.29 19.59
CA LYS A 173 11.16 9.80 20.33
C LYS A 173 11.95 10.96 20.95
N ARG A 174 12.28 12.00 20.18
CA ARG A 174 13.00 13.17 20.69
C ARG A 174 12.24 13.86 21.82
N MET A 175 10.91 14.03 21.67
CA MET A 175 10.07 14.63 22.71
C MET A 175 10.07 13.81 24.00
N VAL A 176 10.10 12.48 23.92
CA VAL A 176 10.19 11.58 25.08
C VAL A 176 11.59 11.71 25.73
N ASP A 177 12.65 11.66 24.94
CA ASP A 177 14.04 11.74 25.41
C ASP A 177 14.32 13.09 26.11
N GLU A 178 13.84 14.21 25.55
CA GLU A 178 13.99 15.54 26.13
C GLU A 178 13.19 15.72 27.44
N ARG A 179 11.98 15.13 27.52
CA ARG A 179 11.13 15.25 28.73
C ARG A 179 11.51 14.29 29.84
N GLY A 180 12.17 13.17 29.55
CA GLY A 180 12.71 12.25 30.55
C GLY A 180 13.68 12.90 31.55
N THR A 181 14.17 14.11 31.23
CA THR A 181 15.00 14.94 32.10
C THR A 181 14.21 15.96 32.94
N GLN A 182 12.87 16.08 32.77
CA GLN A 182 12.00 17.02 33.51
C GLN A 182 10.88 16.27 34.25
N SER A 183 10.83 16.43 35.55
CA SER A 183 9.86 15.82 36.46
C SER A 183 8.44 16.39 36.23
N ALA A 184 7.53 15.62 35.71
CA ALA A 184 6.08 15.80 35.43
C ALA A 184 5.74 15.88 33.95
N GLY A 185 6.04 14.82 33.19
CA GLY A 185 5.66 14.69 31.77
C GLY A 185 4.23 14.14 31.60
N ASP A 186 3.66 14.41 30.44
CA ASP A 186 2.42 13.78 29.97
C ASP A 186 2.60 12.24 29.90
N PRO A 187 1.87 11.44 30.69
CA PRO A 187 2.03 9.98 30.71
C PRO A 187 1.63 9.31 29.38
N PHE A 188 0.87 10.00 28.54
CA PHE A 188 0.43 9.48 27.25
C PHE A 188 1.51 9.53 26.17
N LEU A 189 2.42 10.52 26.21
CA LEU A 189 3.43 10.71 25.17
C LEU A 189 4.37 9.50 24.99
N PRO A 190 4.90 8.85 26.06
CA PRO A 190 5.69 7.61 25.91
C PRO A 190 4.89 6.45 25.30
N LEU A 191 3.60 6.36 25.58
CA LEU A 191 2.72 5.34 25.02
C LEU A 191 2.51 5.57 23.51
N LEU A 192 2.28 6.82 23.14
CA LEU A 192 2.15 7.22 21.74
C LEU A 192 3.43 6.92 20.95
N HIS A 193 4.60 7.21 21.52
CA HIS A 193 5.89 6.87 20.90
C HIS A 193 6.03 5.35 20.74
N ARG A 194 5.81 4.54 21.80
CA ARG A 194 5.92 3.08 21.72
C ARG A 194 4.98 2.47 20.69
N TRP A 195 3.76 2.98 20.59
CA TRP A 195 2.84 2.58 19.52
C TRP A 195 3.41 2.88 18.14
N LYS A 196 3.81 4.14 17.88
CA LYS A 196 4.34 4.54 16.56
C LYS A 196 5.66 3.87 16.22
N ALA A 197 6.57 3.70 17.19
CA ALA A 197 7.84 3.02 17.00
C ALA A 197 7.72 1.51 16.74
N ALA A 198 6.61 0.88 17.16
CA ALA A 198 6.30 -0.50 16.82
C ALA A 198 5.82 -0.66 15.37
N GLN A 199 5.35 0.41 14.72
CA GLN A 199 4.82 0.40 13.36
C GLN A 199 5.77 1.06 12.35
N PHE A 200 6.55 2.05 12.77
CA PHE A 200 7.45 2.80 11.89
C PHE A 200 8.83 3.00 12.54
N PRO A 201 9.90 3.07 11.75
CA PRO A 201 11.24 3.35 12.27
C PRO A 201 11.29 4.74 12.94
N ASP A 202 11.96 4.81 14.09
CA ASP A 202 12.00 5.97 14.98
C ASP A 202 13.40 6.58 15.12
N THR A 203 14.36 6.17 14.29
CA THR A 203 15.70 6.78 14.19
C THR A 203 16.12 6.93 12.73
N PRO A 204 17.03 7.88 12.41
CA PRO A 204 17.55 8.07 11.05
C PRO A 204 18.14 6.79 10.44
N GLU A 205 18.86 5.99 11.24
CA GLU A 205 19.49 4.75 10.80
C GLU A 205 18.45 3.69 10.43
N LYS A 206 17.41 3.56 11.26
CA LYS A 206 16.28 2.64 10.97
C LYS A 206 15.49 3.10 9.74
N ILE A 207 15.30 4.42 9.55
CA ILE A 207 14.66 4.98 8.36
C ILE A 207 15.46 4.60 7.12
N ALA A 208 16.76 4.82 7.12
CA ALA A 208 17.65 4.52 5.99
C ALA A 208 17.63 3.03 5.61
N ALA A 209 17.46 2.13 6.60
CA ALA A 209 17.40 0.68 6.41
C ALA A 209 16.01 0.15 6.02
N SER A 210 14.95 0.95 6.17
CA SER A 210 13.57 0.52 5.95
C SER A 210 13.09 0.81 4.53
N PRO A 211 12.69 -0.18 3.72
CA PRO A 211 12.21 0.05 2.36
C PRO A 211 10.98 0.96 2.30
N ILE A 212 10.09 0.91 3.29
CA ILE A 212 8.88 1.75 3.33
C ILE A 212 9.16 3.19 3.78
N ALA A 213 10.25 3.44 4.52
CA ALA A 213 10.53 4.73 5.12
C ALA A 213 11.68 5.48 4.42
N ASN A 214 12.59 4.78 3.70
CA ASN A 214 13.64 5.41 2.90
C ASN A 214 13.16 5.88 1.51
N PHE A 215 11.85 5.91 1.30
CA PHE A 215 11.19 6.14 0.03
C PHE A 215 10.33 7.41 0.10
N SER A 216 10.59 8.37 -0.80
CA SER A 216 9.84 9.61 -0.95
C SER A 216 9.44 9.84 -2.41
N GLU A 217 8.57 10.83 -2.65
CA GLU A 217 8.19 11.26 -3.99
C GLU A 217 9.41 11.68 -4.83
N ARG A 218 10.42 12.28 -4.20
CA ARG A 218 11.66 12.71 -4.87
C ARG A 218 12.51 11.52 -5.29
N THR A 219 12.65 10.53 -4.39
CA THR A 219 13.40 9.30 -4.71
C THR A 219 12.67 8.47 -5.74
N LEU A 220 11.33 8.44 -5.74
CA LEU A 220 10.53 7.82 -6.79
C LEU A 220 10.79 8.48 -8.15
N PHE A 221 10.67 9.80 -8.22
CA PHE A 221 10.91 10.56 -9.46
C PHE A 221 12.32 10.30 -10.01
N GLU A 222 13.33 10.38 -9.15
CA GLU A 222 14.72 10.18 -9.57
C GLU A 222 14.99 8.74 -10.01
N SER A 223 14.42 7.75 -9.33
CA SER A 223 14.56 6.34 -9.71
C SER A 223 13.94 6.07 -11.08
N VAL A 224 12.76 6.63 -11.36
CA VAL A 224 12.11 6.52 -12.69
C VAL A 224 12.94 7.21 -13.77
N ARG A 225 13.50 8.40 -13.48
CA ARG A 225 14.36 9.14 -14.42
C ARG A 225 15.63 8.38 -14.77
N VAL A 226 16.29 7.80 -13.76
CA VAL A 226 17.54 7.03 -13.93
C VAL A 226 17.29 5.72 -14.68
N SER A 227 16.11 5.09 -14.50
CA SER A 227 15.71 3.88 -15.23
C SER A 227 15.45 4.10 -16.72
N GLY A 228 15.57 5.34 -17.22
CA GLY A 228 15.49 5.64 -18.65
C GLY A 228 14.15 6.18 -19.13
N PHE A 229 13.14 6.24 -18.27
CA PHE A 229 11.84 6.83 -18.62
C PHE A 229 11.95 8.32 -18.95
N ARG A 230 10.99 8.81 -19.73
CA ARG A 230 10.87 10.22 -20.16
C ARG A 230 9.43 10.70 -19.94
N GLN A 231 9.22 12.00 -20.16
CA GLN A 231 7.89 12.63 -19.96
C GLN A 231 7.30 12.28 -18.58
N ILE A 232 8.15 12.36 -17.56
CA ILE A 232 7.78 11.99 -16.19
C ILE A 232 6.90 13.10 -15.61
N HIS A 233 5.71 12.74 -15.19
CA HIS A 233 4.81 13.60 -14.44
C HIS A 233 4.55 12.99 -13.06
N LEU A 234 4.73 13.77 -12.00
CA LEU A 234 4.50 13.34 -10.62
C LEU A 234 3.62 14.37 -9.91
N GLU A 235 2.58 13.86 -9.24
CA GLU A 235 1.75 14.62 -8.32
C GLU A 235 1.83 13.99 -6.93
N LEU A 236 2.15 14.79 -5.91
CA LEU A 236 2.05 14.36 -4.51
C LEU A 236 0.73 14.90 -3.93
N HIS A 237 -0.13 13.98 -3.52
CA HIS A 237 -1.36 14.30 -2.81
C HIS A 237 -1.15 14.12 -1.31
N ILE A 238 -1.46 15.16 -0.55
CA ILE A 238 -1.43 15.15 0.92
C ILE A 238 -2.83 15.54 1.39
N ASP A 239 -3.56 14.55 1.91
CA ASP A 239 -4.93 14.72 2.36
C ASP A 239 -5.00 14.63 3.89
N LEU A 240 -5.49 15.68 4.52
CA LEU A 240 -5.83 15.68 5.95
C LEU A 240 -7.35 15.62 6.09
N ARG A 241 -7.85 14.55 6.69
CA ARG A 241 -9.30 14.31 6.79
C ARG A 241 -9.67 13.58 8.08
N PRO A 242 -10.93 13.62 8.51
CA PRO A 242 -11.40 12.76 9.58
C PRO A 242 -11.13 11.28 9.29
N SER A 243 -10.73 10.54 10.31
CA SER A 243 -10.56 9.08 10.21
C SER A 243 -11.91 8.43 9.87
N THR A 244 -11.89 7.50 8.92
CA THR A 244 -13.06 6.71 8.54
C THR A 244 -13.22 5.44 9.37
N ILE A 245 -12.32 5.16 10.31
CA ILE A 245 -12.38 3.98 11.19
C ILE A 245 -13.60 4.13 12.11
N PRO A 246 -14.58 3.20 12.04
CA PRO A 246 -15.90 3.45 12.63
C PRO A 246 -16.00 3.14 14.13
N SER A 247 -15.04 2.41 14.69
CA SER A 247 -15.10 2.01 16.10
C SER A 247 -13.73 1.73 16.71
N TRP A 248 -13.65 1.77 18.03
CA TRP A 248 -12.46 1.41 18.78
C TRP A 248 -11.99 -0.01 18.51
N SER A 249 -12.90 -0.99 18.40
CA SER A 249 -12.57 -2.39 18.14
C SER A 249 -11.88 -2.56 16.79
N ILE A 250 -12.35 -1.91 15.72
CA ILE A 250 -11.73 -1.94 14.40
C ILE A 250 -10.38 -1.21 14.44
N PHE A 251 -10.29 -0.08 15.14
CA PHE A 251 -9.04 0.66 15.32
C PHE A 251 -7.94 -0.19 15.95
N LEU A 252 -8.29 -1.01 16.97
CA LEU A 252 -7.36 -1.93 17.62
C LEU A 252 -6.77 -2.98 16.67
N GLU A 253 -7.56 -3.47 15.71
CA GLU A 253 -7.17 -4.56 14.81
C GLU A 253 -6.60 -4.06 13.48
N THR A 254 -6.65 -2.74 13.22
CA THR A 254 -6.13 -2.16 11.96
C THR A 254 -4.59 -2.06 12.00
N SER A 255 -3.95 -2.45 10.88
CA SER A 255 -2.51 -2.30 10.69
C SER A 255 -2.20 -1.47 9.44
N PRO A 256 -1.26 -0.50 9.51
CA PRO A 256 -0.95 0.41 8.40
C PRO A 256 -0.20 -0.24 7.25
N HIS A 257 0.53 -1.32 7.50
CA HIS A 257 1.28 -2.07 6.47
C HIS A 257 1.54 -3.52 6.97
N PRO A 258 1.90 -4.47 6.06
CA PRO A 258 1.98 -5.89 6.42
C PRO A 258 2.97 -6.23 7.55
N TRP A 259 4.01 -5.43 7.72
CA TRP A 259 5.02 -5.65 8.76
C TRP A 259 4.72 -4.96 10.09
N ALA A 260 3.66 -4.17 10.17
CA ALA A 260 3.27 -3.51 11.41
C ALA A 260 2.28 -4.39 12.19
N PRO A 261 2.50 -4.60 13.49
CA PRO A 261 1.50 -5.22 14.34
C PRO A 261 0.27 -4.31 14.51
N PRO A 262 -0.95 -4.86 14.66
CA PRO A 262 -2.11 -4.09 15.06
C PRO A 262 -1.95 -3.55 16.48
N LEU A 263 -2.70 -2.49 16.81
CA LEU A 263 -2.58 -1.84 18.12
C LEU A 263 -2.94 -2.78 19.28
N SER A 264 -3.88 -3.71 19.09
CA SER A 264 -4.21 -4.74 20.09
C SER A 264 -2.99 -5.54 20.52
N THR A 265 -2.18 -6.00 19.56
CA THR A 265 -0.94 -6.72 19.81
C THR A 265 0.10 -5.83 20.51
N ILE A 266 0.27 -4.59 20.03
CA ILE A 266 1.21 -3.62 20.64
C ILE A 266 0.85 -3.37 22.10
N MET A 267 -0.43 -3.15 22.39
CA MET A 267 -0.91 -2.94 23.77
C MET A 267 -0.71 -4.20 24.63
N ALA A 268 -0.94 -5.38 24.08
CA ALA A 268 -0.75 -6.63 24.80
C ALA A 268 0.72 -6.88 25.18
N ASP A 269 1.64 -6.60 24.24
CA ASP A 269 3.04 -6.97 24.38
C ASP A 269 3.88 -5.88 25.07
N LEU A 270 3.52 -4.59 24.88
CA LEU A 270 4.37 -3.48 25.28
C LEU A 270 3.81 -2.60 26.41
N PHE A 271 2.51 -2.72 26.75
CA PHE A 271 1.88 -1.85 27.76
C PHE A 271 1.49 -2.62 29.01
N SER A 272 1.73 -2.00 30.19
CA SER A 272 1.15 -2.51 31.44
C SER A 272 -0.38 -2.36 31.46
N PRO A 273 -1.09 -3.03 32.39
CA PRO A 273 -2.55 -2.84 32.52
C PRO A 273 -2.96 -1.38 32.74
N GLU A 274 -2.21 -0.63 33.55
CA GLU A 274 -2.44 0.80 33.83
C GLU A 274 -2.18 1.66 32.59
N GLU A 275 -1.15 1.34 31.83
CA GLU A 275 -0.81 2.03 30.58
C GLU A 275 -1.85 1.78 29.49
N ARG A 276 -2.38 0.55 29.38
CA ARG A 276 -3.50 0.23 28.48
C ARG A 276 -4.72 1.07 28.81
N GLN A 277 -5.07 1.16 30.08
CA GLN A 277 -6.19 1.98 30.54
C GLN A 277 -5.98 3.47 30.19
N THR A 278 -4.77 3.99 30.41
CA THR A 278 -4.43 5.37 30.08
C THR A 278 -4.55 5.63 28.58
N PHE A 279 -4.00 4.71 27.76
CA PHE A 279 -4.06 4.81 26.32
C PHE A 279 -5.49 4.76 25.78
N GLU A 280 -6.28 3.78 26.25
CA GLU A 280 -7.69 3.64 25.84
C GLU A 280 -8.53 4.84 26.26
N THR A 281 -8.41 5.31 27.49
CA THR A 281 -9.15 6.48 28.00
C THR A 281 -8.86 7.74 27.17
N THR A 282 -7.63 7.88 26.64
CA THR A 282 -7.23 9.03 25.84
C THR A 282 -7.65 8.89 24.38
N MET A 283 -7.40 7.73 23.76
CA MET A 283 -7.57 7.55 22.31
C MET A 283 -8.99 7.17 21.91
N ARG A 284 -9.67 6.33 22.69
CA ARG A 284 -11.00 5.81 22.34
C ARG A 284 -12.04 6.92 22.08
N PRO A 285 -12.16 7.98 22.92
CA PRO A 285 -13.10 9.06 22.63
C PRO A 285 -12.80 9.79 21.33
N LEU A 286 -11.52 9.94 20.95
CA LEU A 286 -11.12 10.58 19.71
C LEU A 286 -11.52 9.73 18.49
N VAL A 287 -11.34 8.41 18.58
CA VAL A 287 -11.73 7.47 17.51
C VAL A 287 -13.25 7.43 17.37
N GLU A 288 -13.98 7.23 18.46
CA GLU A 288 -15.44 7.04 18.44
C GLU A 288 -16.21 8.33 18.15
N SER A 289 -15.63 9.51 18.42
CA SER A 289 -16.25 10.81 18.06
C SER A 289 -16.11 11.17 16.56
N GLY A 290 -15.29 10.43 15.81
CA GLY A 290 -14.94 10.76 14.41
C GLY A 290 -14.09 12.03 14.27
N GLN A 291 -13.53 12.56 15.38
CA GLN A 291 -12.67 13.75 15.37
C GLN A 291 -11.20 13.44 15.14
N ALA A 292 -10.81 12.15 15.22
CA ALA A 292 -9.46 11.74 14.89
C ALA A 292 -9.15 12.10 13.44
N LEU A 293 -8.04 12.78 13.21
CA LEU A 293 -7.58 13.12 11.86
C LEU A 293 -6.57 12.08 11.37
N THR A 294 -6.65 11.76 10.08
CA THR A 294 -5.65 10.95 9.38
C THR A 294 -5.06 11.76 8.24
N THR A 295 -3.77 11.54 7.99
CA THR A 295 -3.09 12.14 6.85
C THR A 295 -2.69 11.04 5.87
N GLY A 296 -3.27 11.08 4.68
CA GLY A 296 -2.85 10.25 3.56
C GLY A 296 -1.79 10.98 2.73
N ARG A 297 -0.77 10.26 2.25
CA ARG A 297 0.22 10.78 1.30
C ARG A 297 0.40 9.78 0.19
N THR A 298 0.04 10.17 -1.04
CA THR A 298 0.15 9.31 -2.21
C THR A 298 0.84 10.06 -3.34
N ALA A 299 1.90 9.48 -3.86
CA ALA A 299 2.57 9.95 -5.07
C ALA A 299 1.97 9.22 -6.28
N TYR A 300 1.39 9.98 -7.20
CA TYR A 300 0.96 9.51 -8.51
C TYR A 300 2.02 9.86 -9.53
N LEU A 301 2.51 8.88 -10.27
CA LEU A 301 3.53 9.11 -11.27
C LEU A 301 3.16 8.39 -12.56
N ASN A 302 3.24 9.10 -13.68
CA ASN A 302 3.23 8.49 -15.00
C ASN A 302 4.48 8.88 -15.78
N ALA A 303 4.94 7.99 -16.66
CA ALA A 303 6.11 8.22 -17.49
C ALA A 303 6.10 7.29 -18.71
N VAL A 304 6.86 7.63 -19.74
CA VAL A 304 6.88 6.93 -21.02
C VAL A 304 8.25 6.32 -21.27
N LYS A 305 8.28 5.07 -21.74
CA LYS A 305 9.47 4.46 -22.33
C LYS A 305 9.67 5.06 -23.72
N PRO A 306 10.84 5.66 -24.03
CA PRO A 306 11.10 6.22 -25.37
C PRO A 306 10.88 5.19 -26.50
N VAL A 307 10.56 5.69 -27.68
CA VAL A 307 10.42 4.84 -28.88
C VAL A 307 11.79 4.39 -29.41
N THR A 308 12.84 5.14 -29.08
CA THR A 308 14.24 4.87 -29.45
C THR A 308 15.17 5.23 -28.31
#